data_867ac8e9ce111735aa5be69987e693f0
#
_entry.id   867ac8e9ce111735aa5be69987e693f0
#
_cell.length_a   1.000
_cell.length_b   1.000
_cell.length_c   1.000
_cell.angle_alpha   90.00
_cell.angle_beta   90.00
_cell.angle_gamma   90.00
#
_symmetry.space_group_name_H-M   'P 1'
#
loop_
_entity.id
_entity.type
_entity.pdbx_description
1 polymer ?
#
loop_
_entity_poly.entity_id
_entity_poly.type
_entity_poly.pdbx_seq_one_letter_code
_entity_poly.pdbx_strand_id
1 'polypeptide(L)'
;MSAKAPWGPDPLLLDERFLVAKVNGLGLAVFSSCSHAGIVNVCTHVTDLFPGTPIHTVMGGLHLGGVMERNIPDTVEGLRPFNIRHIITGHCTGWRALHALANAFGESVSQSAVGTTYHFSAGQPA
;
A
#
# COMPACT_ATOMS: atom_id res chain seq x y z
N MET A 1 -38.42 -15.11 -16.29
CA MET A 1 -37.86 -13.76 -16.01
C MET A 1 -36.39 -13.89 -15.69
N SER A 2 -35.53 -13.46 -16.58
CA SER A 2 -34.08 -13.40 -16.31
C SER A 2 -33.87 -12.26 -15.33
N ALA A 3 -33.45 -12.57 -14.11
CA ALA A 3 -32.98 -11.56 -13.19
C ALA A 3 -31.81 -10.83 -13.85
N LYS A 4 -31.92 -9.54 -14.11
CA LYS A 4 -30.79 -8.72 -14.52
C LYS A 4 -29.71 -8.91 -13.47
N ALA A 5 -28.53 -9.35 -13.90
CA ALA A 5 -27.38 -9.42 -13.03
C ALA A 5 -27.18 -8.06 -12.33
N PRO A 6 -27.03 -8.04 -11.01
CA PRO A 6 -26.90 -6.79 -10.26
C PRO A 6 -25.52 -6.11 -10.43
N TRP A 7 -24.77 -6.52 -11.45
CA TRP A 7 -23.40 -6.06 -11.69
C TRP A 7 -23.39 -4.86 -12.61
N GLY A 8 -22.67 -3.82 -12.21
CA GLY A 8 -22.43 -2.62 -12.97
C GLY A 8 -21.03 -2.06 -12.69
N PRO A 9 -20.63 -1.00 -13.41
CA PRO A 9 -19.38 -0.31 -13.11
C PRO A 9 -19.35 0.18 -11.66
N ASP A 10 -18.23 0.00 -10.99
CA ASP A 10 -17.92 0.59 -9.68
C ASP A 10 -16.72 1.55 -9.83
N PRO A 11 -16.97 2.78 -10.31
CA PRO A 11 -15.90 3.73 -10.56
C PRO A 11 -15.26 4.28 -9.28
N LEU A 12 -15.93 4.12 -8.13
CA LEU A 12 -15.44 4.62 -6.85
C LEU A 12 -14.74 3.55 -6.01
N LEU A 13 -14.79 2.28 -6.43
CA LEU A 13 -14.19 1.14 -5.70
C LEU A 13 -14.57 1.15 -4.21
N LEU A 14 -15.86 1.25 -3.92
CA LEU A 14 -16.40 1.47 -2.57
C LEU A 14 -16.15 0.32 -1.59
N ASP A 15 -15.79 -0.85 -2.09
CA ASP A 15 -15.42 -2.02 -1.29
C ASP A 15 -13.96 -2.00 -0.80
N GLU A 16 -13.14 -1.13 -1.34
CA GLU A 16 -11.73 -0.99 -0.94
C GLU A 16 -11.61 -0.57 0.52
N ARG A 17 -10.68 -1.21 1.25
CA ARG A 17 -10.46 -0.95 2.68
C ARG A 17 -8.97 -0.93 3.00
N PHE A 18 -8.62 -0.10 3.97
CA PHE A 18 -7.34 -0.12 4.62
C PHE A 18 -7.49 0.15 6.12
N LEU A 19 -6.52 -0.29 6.90
CA LEU A 19 -6.42 -0.05 8.32
C LEU A 19 -5.21 0.83 8.60
N VAL A 20 -5.33 1.77 9.52
CA VAL A 20 -4.20 2.58 9.99
C VAL A 20 -4.03 2.39 11.49
N ALA A 21 -2.82 2.06 11.90
CA ALA A 21 -2.41 2.06 13.30
C ALA A 21 -1.42 3.20 13.53
N LYS A 22 -1.75 4.09 14.47
CA LYS A 22 -0.83 5.13 14.93
C LYS A 22 0.01 4.58 16.07
N VAL A 23 1.31 4.48 15.86
CA VAL A 23 2.28 4.01 16.86
C VAL A 23 3.03 5.22 17.41
N ASN A 24 2.87 5.48 18.70
CA ASN A 24 3.51 6.63 19.35
C ASN A 24 5.03 6.59 19.20
N GLY A 25 5.62 7.71 18.78
CA GLY A 25 7.05 7.82 18.57
C GLY A 25 7.57 7.17 17.29
N LEU A 26 6.71 6.51 16.50
CA LEU A 26 7.10 5.86 15.25
C LEU A 26 6.43 6.51 14.02
N GLY A 27 5.12 6.65 14.04
CA GLY A 27 4.32 7.12 12.91
C GLY A 27 3.16 6.18 12.61
N LEU A 28 2.70 6.18 11.37
CA LEU A 28 1.56 5.40 10.92
C LEU A 28 2.00 4.09 10.28
N ALA A 29 1.39 2.99 10.68
CA ALA A 29 1.43 1.72 9.97
C ALA A 29 0.12 1.56 9.19
N VAL A 30 0.21 1.47 7.88
CA VAL A 30 -0.92 1.38 6.96
C VAL A 30 -1.01 -0.03 6.39
N PHE A 31 -2.15 -0.66 6.58
CA PHE A 31 -2.43 -2.01 6.08
C PHE A 31 -3.51 -1.92 5.02
N SER A 32 -3.11 -2.05 3.76
CA SER A 32 -4.04 -2.05 2.63
C SER A 32 -4.40 -3.49 2.25
N SER A 33 -5.66 -3.75 1.94
CA SER A 33 -6.07 -5.09 1.54
C SER A 33 -5.50 -5.46 0.17
N CYS A 34 -5.91 -4.79 -0.87
CA CYS A 34 -5.46 -5.06 -2.25
C CYS A 34 -5.07 -3.79 -3.03
N SER A 35 -5.44 -2.63 -2.55
CA SER A 35 -5.13 -1.32 -3.16
C SER A 35 -5.70 -1.17 -4.58
N HIS A 36 -6.94 -1.59 -4.82
CA HIS A 36 -7.60 -1.44 -6.12
C HIS A 36 -7.73 0.04 -6.53
N ALA A 37 -7.95 0.93 -5.57
CA ALA A 37 -7.97 2.37 -5.78
C ALA A 37 -6.57 2.99 -5.95
N GLY A 38 -5.52 2.20 -5.81
CA GLY A 38 -4.12 2.62 -5.88
C GLY A 38 -3.52 2.99 -4.53
N ILE A 39 -2.34 2.44 -4.25
CA ILE A 39 -1.65 2.66 -2.98
C ILE A 39 -1.27 4.14 -2.76
N VAL A 40 -0.99 4.88 -3.81
CA VAL A 40 -0.73 6.33 -3.73
C VAL A 40 -1.97 7.07 -3.22
N ASN A 41 -3.16 6.70 -3.70
CA ASN A 41 -4.43 7.25 -3.22
C ASN A 41 -4.68 6.88 -1.75
N VAL A 42 -4.36 5.66 -1.34
CA VAL A 42 -4.42 5.25 0.07
C VAL A 42 -3.51 6.12 0.93
N CYS A 43 -2.25 6.28 0.54
CA CYS A 43 -1.29 7.12 1.28
C CYS A 43 -1.72 8.59 1.36
N THR A 44 -2.28 9.12 0.27
CA THR A 44 -2.82 10.49 0.24
C THR A 44 -3.96 10.63 1.23
N HIS A 45 -4.93 9.72 1.21
CA HIS A 45 -6.05 9.73 2.14
C HIS A 45 -5.59 9.61 3.60
N VAL A 46 -4.63 8.72 3.87
CA VAL A 46 -4.05 8.58 5.21
C VAL A 46 -3.40 9.88 5.68
N THR A 47 -2.69 10.57 4.80
CA THR A 47 -2.05 11.85 5.12
C THR A 47 -3.10 12.93 5.43
N ASP A 48 -4.22 12.93 4.73
CA ASP A 48 -5.35 13.85 4.98
C ASP A 48 -6.02 13.56 6.34
N LEU A 49 -6.16 12.28 6.70
CA LEU A 49 -6.74 11.86 7.98
C LEU A 49 -5.82 12.15 9.18
N PHE A 50 -4.51 12.11 8.98
CA PHE A 50 -3.51 12.27 10.04
C PHE A 50 -2.46 13.32 9.66
N PRO A 51 -2.86 14.59 9.50
CA PRO A 51 -1.95 15.65 9.06
C PRO A 51 -0.76 15.77 10.01
N GLY A 52 0.45 15.86 9.44
CA GLY A 52 1.68 16.00 10.21
C GLY A 52 2.24 14.71 10.82
N THR A 53 1.55 13.58 10.69
CA THR A 53 2.05 12.28 11.16
C THR A 53 2.63 11.50 9.97
N PRO A 54 3.92 11.11 10.00
CA PRO A 54 4.54 10.42 8.87
C PRO A 54 4.02 8.99 8.72
N ILE A 55 3.93 8.51 7.48
CA ILE A 55 3.69 7.10 7.20
C ILE A 55 5.03 6.37 7.37
N HIS A 56 5.13 5.52 8.38
CA HIS A 56 6.31 4.71 8.63
C HIS A 56 6.32 3.43 7.78
N THR A 57 5.18 2.75 7.74
CA THR A 57 5.06 1.47 7.05
C THR A 57 3.80 1.42 6.20
N VAL A 58 3.93 0.86 5.01
CA VAL A 58 2.82 0.40 4.18
C VAL A 58 2.95 -1.09 3.97
N MET A 59 1.89 -1.84 4.26
CA MET A 59 1.86 -3.29 4.09
C MET A 59 0.58 -3.72 3.39
N GLY A 60 0.70 -4.61 2.42
CA GLY A 60 -0.45 -5.22 1.76
C GLY A 60 -0.25 -5.47 0.28
N GLY A 61 -1.32 -5.85 -0.39
CA GLY A 61 -1.35 -5.98 -1.85
C GLY A 61 -1.38 -4.61 -2.52
N LEU A 62 -0.56 -4.41 -3.53
CA LEU A 62 -0.49 -3.13 -4.26
C LEU A 62 -1.17 -3.17 -5.63
N HIS A 63 -1.78 -4.30 -5.98
CA HIS A 63 -2.55 -4.51 -7.21
C HIS A 63 -1.84 -4.04 -8.49
N LEU A 64 -0.56 -4.40 -8.63
CA LEU A 64 0.28 -3.97 -9.75
C LEU A 64 0.68 -5.12 -10.69
N GLY A 65 0.08 -6.29 -10.53
CA GLY A 65 0.32 -7.43 -11.40
C GLY A 65 -0.55 -7.43 -12.67
N GLY A 66 -0.15 -8.21 -13.67
CA GLY A 66 -0.91 -8.39 -14.91
C GLY A 66 -1.09 -7.08 -15.68
N VAL A 67 -2.33 -6.79 -16.06
CA VAL A 67 -2.67 -5.57 -16.84
C VAL A 67 -2.37 -4.27 -16.10
N MET A 68 -2.22 -4.33 -14.78
CA MET A 68 -1.92 -3.17 -13.94
C MET A 68 -0.43 -2.81 -13.92
N GLU A 69 0.43 -3.62 -14.50
CA GLU A 69 1.88 -3.35 -14.60
C GLU A 69 2.18 -1.99 -15.27
N ARG A 70 1.31 -1.52 -16.14
CA ARG A 70 1.40 -0.19 -16.77
C ARG A 70 1.43 0.96 -15.75
N ASN A 71 0.91 0.74 -14.55
CA ASN A 71 0.84 1.75 -13.49
C ASN A 71 2.09 1.74 -12.58
N ILE A 72 3.02 0.81 -12.78
CA ILE A 72 4.22 0.67 -11.92
C ILE A 72 5.04 1.97 -11.88
N PRO A 73 5.39 2.61 -13.01
CA PRO A 73 6.20 3.83 -12.98
C PRO A 73 5.54 4.96 -12.19
N ASP A 74 4.27 5.22 -12.45
CA ASP A 74 3.51 6.28 -11.78
C ASP A 74 3.34 6.00 -10.28
N THR A 75 3.16 4.74 -9.92
CA THR A 75 3.07 4.32 -8.51
C THR A 75 4.39 4.55 -7.79
N VAL A 76 5.50 4.16 -8.39
CA VAL A 76 6.84 4.38 -7.81
C VAL A 76 7.09 5.86 -7.58
N GLU A 77 6.84 6.70 -8.59
CA GLU A 77 7.03 8.14 -8.45
C GLU A 77 6.05 8.77 -7.44
N GLY A 78 4.80 8.31 -7.44
CA GLY A 78 3.78 8.79 -6.49
C GLY A 78 4.06 8.43 -5.03
N LEU A 79 4.81 7.37 -4.76
CA LEU A 79 5.18 6.98 -3.39
C LEU A 79 6.36 7.78 -2.83
N ARG A 80 7.21 8.37 -3.67
CA ARG A 80 8.41 9.09 -3.22
C ARG A 80 8.15 10.19 -2.18
N PRO A 81 7.12 11.05 -2.35
CA PRO A 81 6.89 12.16 -1.40
C PRO A 81 6.57 11.72 0.03
N PHE A 82 6.09 10.49 0.21
CA PHE A 82 5.69 9.99 1.54
C PHE A 82 6.86 9.54 2.40
N ASN A 83 8.06 9.33 1.84
CA ASN A 83 9.27 8.90 2.56
C ASN A 83 9.03 7.65 3.44
N ILE A 84 8.33 6.68 2.91
CA ILE A 84 7.92 5.47 3.63
C ILE A 84 9.15 4.64 3.99
N ARG A 85 9.27 4.27 5.26
CA ARG A 85 10.41 3.50 5.78
C ARG A 85 10.37 2.02 5.39
N HIS A 86 9.18 1.44 5.39
CA HIS A 86 8.97 0.04 5.05
C HIS A 86 7.78 -0.10 4.11
N ILE A 87 8.05 -0.66 2.94
CA ILE A 87 7.04 -1.05 1.95
C ILE A 87 7.06 -2.57 1.89
N ILE A 88 6.05 -3.19 2.50
CA ILE A 88 5.95 -4.64 2.63
C ILE A 88 4.87 -5.13 1.68
N THR A 89 5.30 -5.65 0.53
CA THR A 89 4.38 -5.99 -0.56
C THR A 89 3.70 -7.33 -0.35
N GLY A 90 2.43 -7.41 -0.70
CA GLY A 90 1.60 -8.62 -0.58
C GLY A 90 1.18 -9.21 -1.94
N HIS A 91 0.25 -10.11 -1.88
CA HIS A 91 -0.23 -11.08 -2.86
C HIS A 91 -0.38 -10.61 -4.31
N CYS A 92 -1.00 -9.45 -4.57
CA CYS A 92 -1.31 -8.98 -5.94
C CYS A 92 -0.31 -7.95 -6.49
N THR A 93 0.78 -7.70 -5.78
CA THR A 93 1.79 -6.71 -6.20
C THR A 93 2.46 -7.13 -7.50
N GLY A 94 2.82 -8.40 -7.64
CA GLY A 94 3.54 -8.93 -8.77
C GLY A 94 5.05 -8.69 -8.70
N TRP A 95 5.82 -9.59 -9.29
CA TRP A 95 7.28 -9.56 -9.18
C TRP A 95 7.93 -8.37 -9.91
N ARG A 96 7.33 -7.91 -11.01
CA ARG A 96 7.87 -6.74 -11.75
C ARG A 96 7.71 -5.46 -10.93
N ALA A 97 6.58 -5.30 -10.25
CA ALA A 97 6.36 -4.18 -9.34
C ALA A 97 7.29 -4.26 -8.13
N LEU A 98 7.44 -5.45 -7.53
CA LEU A 98 8.39 -5.66 -6.44
C LEU A 98 9.81 -5.27 -6.84
N HIS A 99 10.26 -5.68 -8.04
CA HIS A 99 11.56 -5.34 -8.58
C HIS A 99 11.72 -3.81 -8.78
N ALA A 100 10.72 -3.16 -9.37
CA ALA A 100 10.75 -1.70 -9.58
C ALA A 100 10.79 -0.92 -8.27
N LEU A 101 9.99 -1.36 -7.28
CA LEU A 101 9.99 -0.76 -5.93
C LEU A 101 11.35 -0.95 -5.24
N ALA A 102 11.93 -2.16 -5.31
CA ALA A 102 13.24 -2.42 -4.73
C ALA A 102 14.35 -1.59 -5.38
N ASN A 103 14.30 -1.39 -6.69
CA ASN A 103 15.24 -0.50 -7.38
C ASN A 103 15.09 0.97 -6.96
N ALA A 104 13.86 1.42 -6.68
CA ALA A 104 13.59 2.81 -6.33
C ALA A 104 13.83 3.13 -4.86
N PHE A 105 13.53 2.19 -3.96
CA PHE A 105 13.49 2.40 -2.51
C PHE A 105 14.46 1.51 -1.73
N GLY A 106 15.19 0.62 -2.42
CA GLY A 106 16.24 -0.20 -1.82
C GLY A 106 15.74 -1.10 -0.69
N GLU A 107 16.44 -1.08 0.42
CA GLU A 107 16.18 -1.92 1.59
C GLU A 107 14.86 -1.62 2.31
N SER A 108 14.22 -0.51 1.97
CA SER A 108 12.86 -0.21 2.48
C SER A 108 11.81 -1.19 1.97
N VAL A 109 12.10 -1.95 0.92
CA VAL A 109 11.14 -2.84 0.27
C VAL A 109 11.39 -4.29 0.66
N SER A 110 10.34 -4.97 1.07
CA SER A 110 10.35 -6.41 1.33
C SER A 110 9.04 -7.06 0.88
N GLN A 111 9.07 -8.35 0.70
CA GLN A 111 7.88 -9.14 0.39
C GLN A 111 7.37 -9.82 1.66
N SER A 112 6.07 -9.72 1.91
CA SER A 112 5.44 -10.43 3.01
C SER A 112 5.40 -11.93 2.71
N ALA A 113 5.63 -12.73 3.74
CA ALA A 113 5.55 -14.18 3.67
C ALA A 113 4.77 -14.73 4.86
N VAL A 114 4.08 -15.84 4.64
CA VAL A 114 3.35 -16.55 5.70
C VAL A 114 4.33 -16.94 6.82
N GLY A 115 3.93 -16.65 8.06
CA GLY A 115 4.74 -16.91 9.25
C GLY A 115 5.69 -15.79 9.64
N THR A 116 5.84 -14.74 8.83
CA THR A 116 6.63 -13.56 9.21
C THR A 116 5.87 -12.72 10.24
N THR A 117 6.58 -12.28 11.27
CA THR A 117 6.06 -11.36 12.27
C THR A 117 6.77 -10.02 12.16
N TYR A 118 6.01 -8.94 12.19
CA TYR A 118 6.51 -7.57 12.17
C TYR A 118 6.18 -6.89 13.49
N HIS A 119 7.16 -6.24 14.09
CA HIS A 119 7.00 -5.52 15.35
C HIS A 119 7.10 -4.02 15.11
N PHE A 120 6.14 -3.28 15.61
CA PHE A 120 6.11 -1.81 15.56
C PHE A 120 6.06 -1.28 16.98
N SER A 121 7.08 -0.56 17.40
CA SER A 121 7.14 0.01 18.75
C SER A 121 7.81 1.38 18.76
N ALA A 122 7.45 2.21 19.74
CA ALA A 122 8.14 3.45 20.01
C ALA A 122 9.63 3.19 20.25
N GLY A 123 10.52 4.00 19.64
CA GLY A 123 11.96 3.87 19.78
C GLY A 123 12.64 2.93 18.78
N GLN A 124 11.90 2.36 17.82
CA GLN A 124 12.54 1.78 16.65
C GLN A 124 13.29 2.87 15.88
N PRO A 125 14.58 2.65 15.50
CA PRO A 125 15.31 3.64 14.73
C PRO A 125 14.58 3.91 13.41
N ALA A 126 14.51 5.17 13.10
CA ALA A 126 13.94 5.63 11.86
C ALA A 126 14.77 5.10 10.67
#